data_4b02e227099a046595d887fa272faf0b
#
_entry.id   4b02e227099a046595d887fa272faf0b
#
_cell.length_a   1.000
_cell.length_b   1.000
_cell.length_c   1.000
_cell.angle_alpha   90.00
_cell.angle_beta   90.00
_cell.angle_gamma   90.00
#
_symmetry.space_group_name_H-M   'P 1'
#
loop_
_entity.id
_entity.type
_entity.pdbx_description
1 polymer ?
#
loop_
_entity_poly.entity_id
_entity_poly.type
_entity_poly.pdbx_seq_one_letter_code
_entity_poly.pdbx_strand_id
1 'polypeptide(L)'
;MAEQPTPIALVHGFASSFDHTWRKNGWVDILGDLGRPIVPVDLLGHGTAPRPTDPVDYGEVDERVAGELPSGPLDAVGFSAGAGVLLRLAVDHPGRFRRLALLGLGDNAFGGSEPMLTVDALEGRTGPEDVQGRLFRRLAESAGNDPVALAAFLRRPVRPLTDPELSVVQCPVLVVLGDRDFIGGADRLMVALPRGEFVALRGVDHFATVSDFGAIDAVVRFLEDPPP
;
A
#
# COMPACT_ATOMS: atom_id res chain seq x y z
N MET A 1 28.09 10.93 -17.66
CA MET A 1 27.70 10.70 -16.26
C MET A 1 26.89 9.41 -16.27
N ALA A 2 27.22 8.42 -15.43
CA ALA A 2 26.38 7.22 -15.30
C ALA A 2 24.99 7.66 -14.79
N GLU A 3 23.93 7.20 -15.45
CA GLU A 3 22.57 7.43 -15.01
C GLU A 3 22.38 6.80 -13.64
N GLN A 4 21.90 7.55 -12.68
CA GLN A 4 21.67 6.99 -11.35
C GLN A 4 20.53 5.96 -11.42
N PRO A 5 20.68 4.80 -10.74
CA PRO A 5 19.63 3.79 -10.78
C PRO A 5 18.31 4.35 -10.22
N THR A 6 17.22 4.03 -10.90
CA THR A 6 15.87 4.48 -10.54
C THR A 6 15.50 4.01 -9.13
N PRO A 7 15.13 4.89 -8.19
CA PRO A 7 14.76 4.50 -6.83
C PRO A 7 13.45 3.71 -6.78
N ILE A 8 13.29 2.93 -5.70
CA ILE A 8 12.08 2.17 -5.39
C ILE A 8 11.49 2.70 -4.08
N ALA A 9 10.29 3.27 -4.13
CA ALA A 9 9.56 3.65 -2.93
C ALA A 9 8.77 2.47 -2.37
N LEU A 10 8.79 2.30 -1.04
CA LEU A 10 8.07 1.24 -0.34
C LEU A 10 7.08 1.86 0.65
N VAL A 11 5.76 1.67 0.42
CA VAL A 11 4.69 2.24 1.24
C VAL A 11 3.88 1.12 1.89
N HIS A 12 3.90 1.07 3.23
CA HIS A 12 3.31 -0.01 4.02
C HIS A 12 1.78 0.06 4.14
N GLY A 13 1.18 -0.99 4.69
CA GLY A 13 -0.26 -1.08 4.96
C GLY A 13 -0.67 -0.44 6.30
N PHE A 14 -1.99 -0.32 6.48
CA PHE A 14 -2.59 0.18 7.71
C PHE A 14 -2.09 -0.56 8.96
N ALA A 15 -1.97 0.15 10.07
CA ALA A 15 -1.53 -0.32 11.39
C ALA A 15 -0.10 -0.88 11.45
N SER A 16 0.69 -0.75 10.38
CA SER A 16 2.07 -1.23 10.29
C SER A 16 3.07 -0.06 10.23
N SER A 17 4.27 -0.29 9.72
CA SER A 17 5.30 0.71 9.43
C SER A 17 6.20 0.21 8.31
N PHE A 18 7.07 1.08 7.78
CA PHE A 18 8.11 0.67 6.83
C PHE A 18 8.95 -0.49 7.36
N ASP A 19 9.46 -0.36 8.58
CA ASP A 19 10.31 -1.40 9.18
C ASP A 19 9.53 -2.70 9.40
N HIS A 20 8.28 -2.62 9.83
CA HIS A 20 7.49 -3.81 10.14
C HIS A 20 7.03 -4.55 8.88
N THR A 21 6.61 -3.83 7.84
CA THR A 21 6.15 -4.42 6.58
C THR A 21 7.31 -4.85 5.69
N TRP A 22 8.30 -4.00 5.49
CA TRP A 22 9.29 -4.20 4.44
C TRP A 22 10.62 -4.74 4.97
N ARG A 23 11.21 -4.11 6.00
CA ARG A 23 12.52 -4.53 6.50
C ARG A 23 12.46 -5.90 7.17
N LYS A 24 11.50 -6.13 8.08
CA LYS A 24 11.37 -7.41 8.80
C LYS A 24 11.04 -8.60 7.90
N ASN A 25 10.40 -8.37 6.75
CA ASN A 25 10.08 -9.41 5.78
C ASN A 25 11.13 -9.54 4.66
N GLY A 26 12.29 -8.90 4.79
CA GLY A 26 13.43 -9.06 3.88
C GLY A 26 13.35 -8.27 2.57
N TRP A 27 12.28 -7.51 2.32
CA TRP A 27 12.10 -6.75 1.08
C TRP A 27 13.22 -5.75 0.81
N VAL A 28 13.68 -5.06 1.88
CA VAL A 28 14.73 -4.04 1.76
C VAL A 28 16.03 -4.64 1.25
N ASP A 29 16.40 -5.81 1.76
CA ASP A 29 17.63 -6.49 1.35
C ASP A 29 17.47 -7.05 -0.08
N ILE A 30 16.38 -7.76 -0.36
CA ILE A 30 16.10 -8.35 -1.67
C ILE A 30 16.05 -7.27 -2.78
N LEU A 31 15.32 -6.18 -2.57
CA LEU A 31 15.24 -5.10 -3.56
C LEU A 31 16.52 -4.25 -3.59
N GLY A 32 17.26 -4.18 -2.48
CA GLY A 32 18.58 -3.57 -2.42
C GLY A 32 19.63 -4.27 -3.29
N ASP A 33 19.53 -5.61 -3.41
CA ASP A 33 20.39 -6.42 -4.29
C ASP A 33 20.23 -6.09 -5.78
N LEU A 34 19.13 -5.41 -6.17
CA LEU A 34 18.98 -4.83 -7.51
C LEU A 34 19.89 -3.61 -7.75
N GLY A 35 20.66 -3.19 -6.76
CA GLY A 35 21.54 -2.01 -6.84
C GLY A 35 20.80 -0.69 -6.92
N ARG A 36 19.52 -0.64 -6.47
CA ARG A 36 18.63 0.50 -6.57
C ARG A 36 18.36 1.13 -5.20
N PRO A 37 18.34 2.47 -5.09
CA PRO A 37 18.01 3.14 -3.83
C PRO A 37 16.60 2.81 -3.36
N ILE A 38 16.45 2.44 -2.09
CA ILE A 38 15.16 2.24 -1.44
C ILE A 38 14.74 3.54 -0.75
N VAL A 39 13.51 3.98 -1.02
CA VAL A 39 12.88 5.14 -0.40
C VAL A 39 11.88 4.65 0.64
N PRO A 40 12.20 4.73 1.94
CA PRO A 40 11.27 4.36 3.00
C PRO A 40 10.19 5.42 3.17
N VAL A 41 8.93 4.97 3.27
CA VAL A 41 7.78 5.86 3.53
C VAL A 41 6.94 5.30 4.66
N ASP A 42 6.78 6.09 5.72
CA ASP A 42 5.78 5.83 6.77
C ASP A 42 4.54 6.71 6.54
N LEU A 43 3.37 6.09 6.45
CA LEU A 43 2.11 6.81 6.33
C LEU A 43 1.86 7.68 7.57
N LEU A 44 1.24 8.84 7.38
CA LEU A 44 0.83 9.69 8.49
C LEU A 44 0.06 8.88 9.55
N GLY A 45 0.37 9.06 10.82
CA GLY A 45 -0.18 8.28 11.94
C GLY A 45 0.54 6.96 12.23
N HIS A 46 1.52 6.57 11.42
CA HIS A 46 2.21 5.28 11.51
C HIS A 46 3.72 5.44 11.65
N GLY A 47 4.38 4.41 12.17
CA GLY A 47 5.83 4.31 12.23
C GLY A 47 6.49 5.54 12.85
N THR A 48 7.39 6.17 12.11
CA THR A 48 8.11 7.38 12.52
C THR A 48 7.43 8.68 12.08
N ALA A 49 6.35 8.60 11.29
CA ALA A 49 5.61 9.76 10.83
C ALA A 49 4.85 10.47 11.99
N PRO A 50 4.51 11.76 11.87
CA PRO A 50 3.66 12.46 12.83
C PRO A 50 2.34 11.73 13.06
N ARG A 51 1.78 11.84 14.28
CA ARG A 51 0.59 11.10 14.73
C ARG A 51 -0.52 12.05 15.18
N PRO A 52 -1.12 12.84 14.28
CA PRO A 52 -2.25 13.68 14.63
C PRO A 52 -3.46 12.81 15.05
N THR A 53 -4.34 13.37 15.84
CA THR A 53 -5.52 12.65 16.36
C THR A 53 -6.82 13.15 15.78
N ASP A 54 -6.79 14.23 14.99
CA ASP A 54 -7.96 14.74 14.26
C ASP A 54 -8.02 14.09 12.86
N PRO A 55 -9.14 13.46 12.46
CA PRO A 55 -9.30 12.90 11.12
C PRO A 55 -9.10 13.90 9.97
N VAL A 56 -9.35 15.19 10.21
CA VAL A 56 -9.17 16.25 9.21
C VAL A 56 -7.71 16.39 8.79
N ASP A 57 -6.76 16.17 9.71
CA ASP A 57 -5.32 16.24 9.43
C ASP A 57 -4.84 15.16 8.44
N TYR A 58 -5.66 14.14 8.20
CA TYR A 58 -5.38 13.04 7.27
C TYR A 58 -5.98 13.22 5.87
N GLY A 59 -6.60 14.37 5.60
CA GLY A 59 -7.25 14.64 4.31
C GLY A 59 -6.31 14.63 3.11
N GLU A 60 -5.03 14.92 3.33
CA GLU A 60 -3.99 15.03 2.28
C GLU A 60 -2.86 14.00 2.48
N VAL A 61 -3.19 12.79 2.96
CA VAL A 61 -2.19 11.71 3.15
C VAL A 61 -1.45 11.41 1.86
N ASP A 62 -2.14 11.42 0.72
CA ASP A 62 -1.57 11.13 -0.59
C ASP A 62 -0.53 12.19 -0.98
N GLU A 63 -0.86 13.46 -0.88
CA GLU A 63 0.04 14.59 -1.19
C GLU A 63 1.24 14.66 -0.22
N ARG A 64 1.03 14.29 1.04
CA ARG A 64 2.13 14.17 1.98
C ARG A 64 3.13 13.11 1.51
N VAL A 65 2.66 11.93 1.10
CA VAL A 65 3.52 10.88 0.54
C VAL A 65 4.22 11.38 -0.73
N ALA A 66 3.52 12.09 -1.62
CA ALA A 66 4.13 12.69 -2.81
C ALA A 66 5.30 13.62 -2.47
N GLY A 67 5.18 14.40 -1.39
CA GLY A 67 6.22 15.32 -0.90
C GLY A 67 7.45 14.61 -0.31
N GLU A 68 7.32 13.37 0.16
CA GLU A 68 8.42 12.55 0.67
C GLU A 68 9.17 11.77 -0.43
N LEU A 69 8.56 11.63 -1.61
CA LEU A 69 9.17 10.92 -2.73
C LEU A 69 10.22 11.80 -3.46
N PRO A 70 11.35 11.23 -3.93
CA PRO A 70 12.33 11.95 -4.73
C PRO A 70 11.71 12.62 -5.95
N SER A 71 12.27 13.73 -6.40
CA SER A 71 11.87 14.34 -7.66
C SER A 71 12.20 13.42 -8.86
N GLY A 72 11.38 13.42 -9.89
CA GLY A 72 11.55 12.59 -11.09
C GLY A 72 10.87 11.23 -11.01
N PRO A 73 10.87 10.46 -12.10
CA PRO A 73 10.23 9.15 -12.16
C PRO A 73 10.89 8.13 -11.22
N LEU A 74 10.09 7.31 -10.56
CA LEU A 74 10.53 6.24 -9.67
C LEU A 74 9.64 5.00 -9.85
N ASP A 75 10.09 3.86 -9.36
CA ASP A 75 9.22 2.70 -9.18
C ASP A 75 8.66 2.71 -7.74
N ALA A 76 7.49 2.15 -7.54
CA ALA A 76 6.92 2.09 -6.20
C ALA A 76 6.23 0.75 -5.94
N VAL A 77 6.31 0.30 -4.68
CA VAL A 77 5.63 -0.89 -4.18
C VAL A 77 4.79 -0.48 -2.98
N GLY A 78 3.51 -0.75 -3.03
CA GLY A 78 2.58 -0.46 -1.94
C GLY A 78 1.87 -1.71 -1.44
N PHE A 79 1.58 -1.74 -0.15
CA PHE A 79 0.75 -2.78 0.43
C PHE A 79 -0.52 -2.20 1.03
N SER A 80 -1.68 -2.76 0.69
CA SER A 80 -2.99 -2.43 1.28
C SER A 80 -3.27 -0.92 1.25
N ALA A 81 -3.33 -0.24 2.39
CA ALA A 81 -3.52 1.21 2.46
C ALA A 81 -2.44 1.97 1.66
N GLY A 82 -1.18 1.54 1.71
CA GLY A 82 -0.09 2.12 0.93
C GLY A 82 -0.27 1.90 -0.58
N ALA A 83 -0.82 0.75 -0.99
CA ALA A 83 -1.16 0.50 -2.39
C ALA A 83 -2.27 1.46 -2.87
N GLY A 84 -3.29 1.70 -2.05
CA GLY A 84 -4.34 2.67 -2.34
C GLY A 84 -3.82 4.10 -2.48
N VAL A 85 -2.93 4.54 -1.59
CA VAL A 85 -2.27 5.85 -1.65
C VAL A 85 -1.45 5.99 -2.93
N LEU A 86 -0.62 5.01 -3.27
CA LEU A 86 0.19 5.05 -4.49
C LEU A 86 -0.66 5.05 -5.77
N LEU A 87 -1.75 4.28 -5.81
CA LEU A 87 -2.65 4.28 -6.95
C LEU A 87 -3.36 5.63 -7.12
N ARG A 88 -3.77 6.27 -6.02
CA ARG A 88 -4.31 7.63 -6.04
C ARG A 88 -3.28 8.62 -6.57
N LEU A 89 -2.04 8.57 -6.10
CA LEU A 89 -0.96 9.41 -6.61
C LEU A 89 -0.68 9.18 -8.10
N ALA A 90 -0.78 7.94 -8.60
CA ALA A 90 -0.62 7.67 -10.02
C ALA A 90 -1.71 8.33 -10.89
N VAL A 91 -2.92 8.49 -10.35
CA VAL A 91 -4.03 9.21 -10.98
C VAL A 91 -3.81 10.73 -10.93
N ASP A 92 -3.51 11.25 -9.74
CA ASP A 92 -3.42 12.69 -9.51
C ASP A 92 -2.12 13.30 -10.09
N HIS A 93 -1.06 12.48 -10.27
CA HIS A 93 0.24 12.85 -10.85
C HIS A 93 0.65 11.91 -12.00
N PRO A 94 0.00 11.97 -13.18
CA PRO A 94 0.33 11.11 -14.32
C PRO A 94 1.81 11.21 -14.72
N GLY A 95 2.45 10.06 -14.94
CA GLY A 95 3.87 9.98 -15.28
C GLY A 95 4.83 10.03 -14.07
N ARG A 96 4.31 10.09 -12.84
CA ARG A 96 5.11 10.07 -11.62
C ARG A 96 5.82 8.75 -11.41
N PHE A 97 5.16 7.66 -11.73
CA PHE A 97 5.69 6.31 -11.58
C PHE A 97 6.11 5.73 -12.92
N ARG A 98 7.25 5.06 -12.94
CA ARG A 98 7.72 4.23 -14.05
C ARG A 98 7.00 2.88 -14.04
N ARG A 99 6.90 2.30 -12.84
CA ARG A 99 6.20 1.05 -12.53
C ARG A 99 5.57 1.15 -11.17
N LEU A 100 4.46 0.46 -11.00
CA LEU A 100 3.71 0.45 -9.76
C LEU A 100 3.29 -0.97 -9.40
N ALA A 101 3.77 -1.49 -8.27
CA ALA A 101 3.33 -2.77 -7.72
C ALA A 101 2.39 -2.57 -6.54
N LEU A 102 1.19 -3.12 -6.63
CA LEU A 102 0.09 -2.98 -5.67
C LEU A 102 -0.23 -4.35 -5.06
N LEU A 103 0.14 -4.55 -3.80
CA LEU A 103 -0.09 -5.77 -3.06
C LEU A 103 -1.29 -5.60 -2.12
N GLY A 104 -2.19 -6.59 -2.08
CA GLY A 104 -3.36 -6.56 -1.19
C GLY A 104 -4.32 -5.40 -1.49
N LEU A 105 -4.47 -5.03 -2.76
CA LEU A 105 -5.45 -4.05 -3.26
C LEU A 105 -6.22 -4.69 -4.42
N GLY A 106 -7.52 -4.55 -4.42
CA GLY A 106 -8.42 -5.05 -5.45
C GLY A 106 -9.55 -4.06 -5.71
N ASP A 107 -10.76 -4.58 -5.93
CA ASP A 107 -11.94 -3.78 -6.25
C ASP A 107 -12.39 -2.86 -5.09
N ASN A 108 -11.86 -3.06 -3.88
CA ASN A 108 -12.02 -2.12 -2.77
C ASN A 108 -11.40 -0.73 -3.04
N ALA A 109 -10.57 -0.56 -4.06
CA ALA A 109 -10.09 0.73 -4.55
C ALA A 109 -11.25 1.67 -4.98
N PHE A 110 -12.38 1.09 -5.39
CA PHE A 110 -13.60 1.82 -5.76
C PHE A 110 -14.52 2.14 -4.57
N GLY A 111 -14.08 1.88 -3.34
CA GLY A 111 -14.85 2.08 -2.12
C GLY A 111 -15.53 0.80 -1.63
N GLY A 112 -16.41 0.95 -0.63
CA GLY A 112 -17.15 -0.18 -0.05
C GLY A 112 -16.50 -0.81 1.19
N SER A 113 -15.37 -0.31 1.64
CA SER A 113 -14.78 -0.71 2.92
C SER A 113 -15.49 -0.01 4.07
N GLU A 114 -15.94 -0.77 5.07
CA GLU A 114 -16.51 -0.23 6.31
C GLU A 114 -15.47 -0.30 7.43
N PRO A 115 -14.68 0.76 7.69
CA PRO A 115 -13.60 0.74 8.67
C PRO A 115 -14.09 0.79 10.12
N MET A 116 -15.40 0.97 10.38
CA MET A 116 -15.95 1.23 11.72
C MET A 116 -15.65 0.10 12.71
N LEU A 117 -15.72 -1.17 12.31
CA LEU A 117 -15.40 -2.28 13.21
C LEU A 117 -13.92 -2.24 13.64
N THR A 118 -13.01 -1.91 12.73
CA THR A 118 -11.59 -1.76 13.05
C THR A 118 -11.35 -0.55 13.96
N VAL A 119 -12.05 0.56 13.72
CA VAL A 119 -12.02 1.74 14.59
C VAL A 119 -12.47 1.38 16.00
N ASP A 120 -13.58 0.68 16.13
CA ASP A 120 -14.12 0.24 17.44
C ASP A 120 -13.14 -0.69 18.17
N ALA A 121 -12.45 -1.56 17.44
CA ALA A 121 -11.42 -2.41 18.02
C ALA A 121 -10.20 -1.63 18.54
N LEU A 122 -9.74 -0.64 17.76
CA LEU A 122 -8.63 0.23 18.17
C LEU A 122 -8.97 1.02 19.43
N GLU A 123 -10.19 1.49 19.54
CA GLU A 123 -10.68 2.24 20.69
C GLU A 123 -11.17 1.34 21.86
N GLY A 124 -11.03 0.03 21.73
CA GLY A 124 -11.37 -0.93 22.79
C GLY A 124 -12.87 -1.13 22.99
N ARG A 125 -13.70 -0.82 22.01
CA ARG A 125 -15.17 -0.94 22.08
C ARG A 125 -15.73 -2.25 21.52
N THR A 126 -14.88 -3.11 20.95
CA THR A 126 -15.32 -4.41 20.40
C THR A 126 -15.14 -5.55 21.37
N GLY A 127 -16.01 -6.56 21.26
CA GLY A 127 -15.93 -7.79 22.03
C GLY A 127 -14.94 -8.83 21.46
N PRO A 128 -14.82 -9.97 22.14
CA PRO A 128 -13.89 -11.03 21.72
C PRO A 128 -14.26 -11.72 20.40
N GLU A 129 -15.44 -11.48 19.86
CA GLU A 129 -15.93 -12.02 18.58
C GLU A 129 -15.33 -11.29 17.36
N ASP A 130 -14.86 -10.04 17.51
CA ASP A 130 -14.21 -9.29 16.43
C ASP A 130 -12.77 -9.75 16.22
N VAL A 131 -12.59 -10.77 15.40
CA VAL A 131 -11.27 -11.35 15.08
C VAL A 131 -10.42 -10.38 14.29
N GLN A 132 -10.99 -9.73 13.30
CA GLN A 132 -10.26 -8.82 12.39
C GLN A 132 -9.79 -7.57 13.13
N GLY A 133 -10.64 -6.94 13.91
CA GLY A 133 -10.26 -5.77 14.71
C GLY A 133 -9.15 -6.08 15.70
N ARG A 134 -9.19 -7.26 16.35
CA ARG A 134 -8.11 -7.69 17.24
C ARG A 134 -6.79 -7.93 16.52
N LEU A 135 -6.83 -8.43 15.28
CA LEU A 135 -5.61 -8.58 14.47
C LEU A 135 -4.98 -7.22 14.15
N PHE A 136 -5.78 -6.24 13.71
CA PHE A 136 -5.29 -4.89 13.47
C PHE A 136 -4.76 -4.21 14.73
N ARG A 137 -5.43 -4.40 15.87
CA ARG A 137 -4.93 -3.88 17.15
C ARG A 137 -3.58 -4.49 17.54
N ARG A 138 -3.42 -5.81 17.42
CA ARG A 138 -2.14 -6.47 17.68
C ARG A 138 -1.05 -6.01 16.72
N LEU A 139 -1.38 -5.82 15.45
CA LEU A 139 -0.45 -5.29 14.46
C LEU A 139 0.00 -3.88 14.85
N ALA A 140 -0.94 -3.01 15.22
CA ALA A 140 -0.66 -1.67 15.70
C ALA A 140 0.28 -1.66 16.92
N GLU A 141 -0.02 -2.49 17.92
CA GLU A 141 0.78 -2.64 19.14
C GLU A 141 2.20 -3.15 18.81
N SER A 142 2.33 -4.14 17.93
CA SER A 142 3.62 -4.72 17.54
C SER A 142 4.48 -3.76 16.71
N ALA A 143 3.86 -2.86 15.97
CA ALA A 143 4.53 -1.80 15.20
C ALA A 143 4.75 -0.51 16.04
N GLY A 144 4.30 -0.47 17.29
CA GLY A 144 4.43 0.69 18.18
C GLY A 144 3.59 1.89 17.76
N ASN A 145 2.47 1.66 17.07
CA ASN A 145 1.56 2.70 16.62
C ASN A 145 0.56 3.14 17.68
N ASP A 146 0.13 4.40 17.64
CA ASP A 146 -0.89 4.96 18.51
C ASP A 146 -2.30 4.61 17.99
N PRO A 147 -3.13 3.87 18.76
CA PRO A 147 -4.47 3.51 18.35
C PRO A 147 -5.38 4.71 18.04
N VAL A 148 -5.18 5.85 18.73
CA VAL A 148 -5.99 7.07 18.50
C VAL A 148 -5.65 7.69 17.16
N ALA A 149 -4.37 7.79 16.81
CA ALA A 149 -3.91 8.27 15.52
C ALA A 149 -4.38 7.34 14.38
N LEU A 150 -4.32 6.02 14.60
CA LEU A 150 -4.83 5.04 13.63
C LEU A 150 -6.34 5.12 13.42
N ALA A 151 -7.11 5.35 14.50
CA ALA A 151 -8.55 5.57 14.40
C ALA A 151 -8.87 6.86 13.61
N ALA A 152 -8.10 7.92 13.80
CA ALA A 152 -8.21 9.16 13.04
C ALA A 152 -7.89 8.93 11.55
N PHE A 153 -6.83 8.16 11.23
CA PHE A 153 -6.50 7.77 9.86
C PHE A 153 -7.67 7.03 9.17
N LEU A 154 -8.34 6.10 9.86
CA LEU A 154 -9.47 5.37 9.28
C LEU A 154 -10.72 6.23 9.08
N ARG A 155 -10.91 7.26 9.92
CA ARG A 155 -12.04 8.20 9.81
C ARG A 155 -11.82 9.32 8.80
N ARG A 156 -10.62 9.40 8.20
CA ARG A 156 -10.33 10.45 7.22
C ARG A 156 -11.31 10.40 6.05
N PRO A 157 -11.61 11.53 5.42
CA PRO A 157 -12.31 11.51 4.16
C PRO A 157 -11.47 10.77 3.10
N VAL A 158 -12.06 9.77 2.47
CA VAL A 158 -11.45 9.01 1.37
C VAL A 158 -12.28 9.24 0.12
N ARG A 159 -11.62 9.62 -0.97
CA ARG A 159 -12.24 9.72 -2.28
C ARG A 159 -12.05 8.40 -3.03
N PRO A 160 -13.11 7.58 -3.24
CA PRO A 160 -13.00 6.36 -4.03
C PRO A 160 -12.48 6.65 -5.44
N LEU A 161 -11.75 5.71 -6.02
CA LEU A 161 -11.34 5.77 -7.41
C LEU A 161 -12.51 5.46 -8.34
N THR A 162 -12.45 5.97 -9.55
CA THR A 162 -13.43 5.70 -10.61
C THR A 162 -12.72 5.12 -11.85
N ASP A 163 -13.46 4.38 -12.68
CA ASP A 163 -12.89 3.77 -13.88
C ASP A 163 -12.28 4.83 -14.84
N PRO A 164 -12.93 6.01 -15.07
CA PRO A 164 -12.30 7.09 -15.86
C PRO A 164 -11.01 7.63 -15.27
N GLU A 165 -10.91 7.78 -13.94
CA GLU A 165 -9.68 8.23 -13.30
C GLU A 165 -8.54 7.22 -13.49
N LEU A 166 -8.81 5.93 -13.41
CA LEU A 166 -7.78 4.90 -13.61
C LEU A 166 -7.25 4.84 -15.04
N SER A 167 -8.03 5.27 -16.03
CA SER A 167 -7.60 5.29 -17.43
C SER A 167 -6.41 6.21 -17.70
N VAL A 168 -6.09 7.17 -16.81
CA VAL A 168 -4.93 8.05 -16.96
C VAL A 168 -3.62 7.41 -16.49
N VAL A 169 -3.69 6.27 -15.79
CA VAL A 169 -2.51 5.55 -15.28
C VAL A 169 -1.85 4.77 -16.42
N GLN A 170 -0.83 5.39 -17.03
CA GLN A 170 -0.16 4.85 -18.22
C GLN A 170 1.09 4.03 -17.93
N CYS A 171 1.59 4.04 -16.69
CA CYS A 171 2.68 3.15 -16.30
C CYS A 171 2.19 1.70 -16.18
N PRO A 172 3.08 0.70 -16.36
CA PRO A 172 2.78 -0.67 -16.00
C PRO A 172 2.39 -0.76 -14.51
N VAL A 173 1.33 -1.52 -14.22
CA VAL A 173 0.84 -1.76 -12.84
C VAL A 173 0.73 -3.26 -12.62
N LEU A 174 1.45 -3.77 -11.62
CA LEU A 174 1.32 -5.13 -11.13
C LEU A 174 0.37 -5.15 -9.93
N VAL A 175 -0.69 -5.94 -9.99
CA VAL A 175 -1.59 -6.21 -8.87
C VAL A 175 -1.33 -7.62 -8.35
N VAL A 176 -0.97 -7.74 -7.06
CA VAL A 176 -0.71 -9.02 -6.40
C VAL A 176 -1.71 -9.23 -5.28
N LEU A 177 -2.52 -10.28 -5.35
CA LEU A 177 -3.60 -10.53 -4.40
C LEU A 177 -3.70 -12.01 -4.04
N GLY A 178 -3.86 -12.30 -2.75
CA GLY A 178 -4.12 -13.65 -2.28
C GLY A 178 -5.55 -14.11 -2.57
N ASP A 179 -5.73 -15.39 -2.91
CA ASP A 179 -7.06 -15.96 -3.17
C ASP A 179 -7.92 -16.14 -1.91
N ARG A 180 -7.31 -15.93 -0.72
CA ARG A 180 -7.98 -15.88 0.59
C ARG A 180 -7.99 -14.50 1.22
N ASP A 181 -7.62 -13.48 0.45
CA ASP A 181 -7.64 -12.11 0.92
C ASP A 181 -9.08 -11.63 1.15
N PHE A 182 -9.36 -11.03 2.29
CA PHE A 182 -10.69 -10.49 2.60
C PHE A 182 -11.08 -9.28 1.75
N ILE A 183 -10.12 -8.69 1.03
CA ILE A 183 -10.36 -7.61 0.06
C ILE A 183 -11.24 -8.10 -1.10
N GLY A 184 -11.23 -9.40 -1.39
CA GLY A 184 -11.97 -10.00 -2.49
C GLY A 184 -11.20 -10.00 -3.81
N GLY A 185 -11.90 -9.78 -4.94
CA GLY A 185 -11.31 -9.80 -6.28
C GLY A 185 -10.70 -8.47 -6.72
N ALA A 186 -10.11 -8.49 -7.92
CA ALA A 186 -9.56 -7.32 -8.60
C ALA A 186 -10.05 -7.19 -10.05
N ASP A 187 -11.15 -7.82 -10.40
CA ASP A 187 -11.62 -7.91 -11.80
C ASP A 187 -11.93 -6.53 -12.40
N ARG A 188 -12.65 -5.69 -11.64
CA ARG A 188 -12.95 -4.33 -12.07
C ARG A 188 -11.69 -3.47 -12.14
N LEU A 189 -10.81 -3.59 -11.15
CA LEU A 189 -9.54 -2.86 -11.12
C LEU A 189 -8.69 -3.21 -12.35
N MET A 190 -8.59 -4.50 -12.68
CA MET A 190 -7.82 -4.95 -13.84
C MET A 190 -8.40 -4.47 -15.17
N VAL A 191 -9.72 -4.39 -15.28
CA VAL A 191 -10.39 -3.84 -16.50
C VAL A 191 -10.14 -2.33 -16.63
N ALA A 192 -10.10 -1.61 -15.51
CA ALA A 192 -9.94 -0.16 -15.51
C ALA A 192 -8.48 0.31 -15.74
N LEU A 193 -7.49 -0.55 -15.45
CA LEU A 193 -6.07 -0.24 -15.63
C LEU A 193 -5.60 -0.54 -17.06
N PRO A 194 -5.13 0.45 -17.85
CA PRO A 194 -4.71 0.26 -19.24
C PRO A 194 -3.54 -0.73 -19.42
N ARG A 195 -2.66 -0.83 -18.41
CA ARG A 195 -1.45 -1.65 -18.43
C ARG A 195 -1.31 -2.45 -17.13
N GLY A 196 -2.43 -3.09 -16.73
CA GLY A 196 -2.49 -3.92 -15.53
C GLY A 196 -2.02 -5.35 -15.79
N GLU A 197 -1.21 -5.89 -14.87
CA GLU A 197 -0.86 -7.32 -14.76
C GLU A 197 -1.36 -7.84 -13.42
N PHE A 198 -1.87 -9.08 -13.40
CA PHE A 198 -2.44 -9.68 -12.19
C PHE A 198 -1.73 -10.98 -11.81
N VAL A 199 -1.34 -11.08 -10.55
CA VAL A 199 -0.80 -12.30 -9.94
C VAL A 199 -1.66 -12.71 -8.75
N ALA A 200 -2.28 -13.88 -8.85
CA ALA A 200 -3.01 -14.50 -7.75
C ALA A 200 -2.08 -15.39 -6.92
N LEU A 201 -2.03 -15.19 -5.61
CA LEU A 201 -1.28 -16.02 -4.67
C LEU A 201 -2.21 -17.08 -4.07
N ARG A 202 -1.87 -18.35 -4.33
CA ARG A 202 -2.72 -19.47 -3.90
C ARG A 202 -2.60 -19.74 -2.41
N GLY A 203 -3.72 -19.73 -1.70
CA GLY A 203 -3.81 -20.05 -0.27
C GLY A 203 -3.34 -18.93 0.65
N VAL A 204 -3.08 -17.74 0.10
CA VAL A 204 -2.52 -16.58 0.82
C VAL A 204 -3.64 -15.64 1.23
N ASP A 205 -3.63 -15.21 2.50
CA ASP A 205 -4.51 -14.17 3.02
C ASP A 205 -3.86 -12.78 2.97
N HIS A 206 -4.60 -11.76 3.36
CA HIS A 206 -4.14 -10.37 3.32
C HIS A 206 -2.82 -10.16 4.07
N PHE A 207 -2.72 -10.67 5.30
CA PHE A 207 -1.57 -10.41 6.16
C PHE A 207 -0.33 -11.21 5.74
N ALA A 208 -0.53 -12.38 5.14
CA ALA A 208 0.55 -13.23 4.64
C ALA A 208 1.17 -12.70 3.33
N THR A 209 0.45 -11.86 2.57
CA THR A 209 0.89 -11.36 1.26
C THR A 209 2.30 -10.77 1.28
N VAL A 210 2.63 -9.97 2.29
CA VAL A 210 3.96 -9.30 2.37
C VAL A 210 5.11 -10.23 2.77
N SER A 211 4.81 -11.43 3.23
CA SER A 211 5.82 -12.45 3.57
C SER A 211 5.82 -13.63 2.59
N ASP A 212 4.95 -13.61 1.59
CA ASP A 212 4.84 -14.68 0.59
C ASP A 212 5.95 -14.58 -0.47
N PHE A 213 6.64 -15.69 -0.70
CA PHE A 213 7.73 -15.74 -1.68
C PHE A 213 7.25 -15.51 -3.12
N GLY A 214 6.01 -15.90 -3.45
CA GLY A 214 5.42 -15.64 -4.76
C GLY A 214 5.16 -14.16 -4.99
N ALA A 215 4.77 -13.42 -3.94
CA ALA A 215 4.63 -11.97 -4.00
C ALA A 215 5.99 -11.29 -4.24
N ILE A 216 7.02 -11.70 -3.50
CA ILE A 216 8.38 -11.17 -3.63
C ILE A 216 8.92 -11.43 -5.05
N ASP A 217 8.84 -12.68 -5.52
CA ASP A 217 9.29 -13.07 -6.87
C ASP A 217 8.58 -12.29 -7.98
N ALA A 218 7.26 -12.15 -7.88
CA ALA A 218 6.46 -11.39 -8.85
C ALA A 218 6.89 -9.92 -8.94
N VAL A 219 7.10 -9.26 -7.79
CA VAL A 219 7.53 -7.86 -7.74
C VAL A 219 8.95 -7.70 -8.24
N VAL A 220 9.89 -8.56 -7.85
CA VAL A 220 11.28 -8.51 -8.32
C VAL A 220 11.35 -8.60 -9.85
N ARG A 221 10.70 -9.61 -10.43
CA ARG A 221 10.62 -9.76 -11.90
C ARG A 221 10.00 -8.54 -12.58
N PHE A 222 8.89 -8.05 -12.05
CA PHE A 222 8.20 -6.88 -12.60
C PHE A 222 9.09 -5.63 -12.58
N LEU A 223 9.94 -5.45 -11.57
CA LEU A 223 10.85 -4.31 -11.45
C LEU A 223 12.13 -4.44 -12.29
N GLU A 224 12.54 -5.67 -12.62
CA GLU A 224 13.72 -5.96 -13.45
C GLU A 224 13.43 -5.97 -14.95
N ASP A 225 12.18 -6.18 -15.38
CA ASP A 225 11.84 -6.20 -16.79
C ASP A 225 12.34 -4.93 -17.50
N PRO A 226 12.86 -5.03 -18.73
CA PRO A 226 13.26 -3.85 -19.48
C PRO A 226 12.05 -2.90 -19.63
N PRO A 227 12.25 -1.57 -19.59
CA PRO A 227 11.16 -0.63 -19.82
C PRO A 227 10.53 -0.91 -21.20
N PRO A 228 9.20 -0.92 -21.27
CA PRO A 228 8.48 -1.16 -22.53
C PRO A 228 8.69 -0.06 -23.55
#